data_9e4b2f76c7eac6f3bde31db2185c96c6
#
_entry.id   9e4b2f76c7eac6f3bde31db2185c96c6
#
_cell.length_a   1.000
_cell.length_b   1.000
_cell.length_c   1.000
_cell.angle_alpha   90.00
_cell.angle_beta   90.00
_cell.angle_gamma   90.00
#
_symmetry.space_group_name_H-M   'P 1'
#
loop_
_entity.id
_entity.type
_entity.pdbx_description
1 polymer ?
#
loop_
_entity_poly.entity_id
_entity_poly.type
_entity_poly.pdbx_seq_one_letter_code
_entity_poly.pdbx_strand_id
1 'polypeptide(L)'
;MISYSVWRDLFENFDEENKKYSIGIFCKKNYDKDDDSGKQYCEQDSFFQVLIERGVSLGYKVFVFSELEGDKCVGYIPEGEGWKKINTDIPQCVYVRDPAMPSEKRDALFVKGVKFFNPDPVIDIANNKWKMYNVFKEHPLNLPFTQLWDKNFDIKKISEKFDIFYVKPVNGSMGQGIYSFKKKEDVWYCKYEDTEEKVDDLSDRINKVVETIREKFDDVLIQEGIDVQMYKESVFDVRVLMQKDKNGKNLLTGFNSRCGEPGKNTSNLHTGGYGKKTSEIVEEMYGEEKKSLIIEEIREISWKITHILDSISPFGEVGIDLLIDKKGKIYLIEINTRPGRSLFKIEKDIRKRSLERPIEYCGFLAKS
;
A
#
# COMPACT_ATOMS: atom_id res chain seq x y z
N MET A 1 -0.86 9.72 -25.99
CA MET A 1 -2.08 10.54 -25.72
C MET A 1 -3.13 10.17 -26.75
N ILE A 2 -4.23 9.63 -26.29
CA ILE A 2 -5.39 9.35 -27.15
C ILE A 2 -6.04 10.72 -27.43
N SER A 3 -6.36 11.04 -28.68
CA SER A 3 -7.01 12.30 -29.03
C SER A 3 -8.47 12.33 -28.51
N TYR A 4 -8.99 13.54 -28.25
CA TYR A 4 -10.39 13.72 -27.81
C TYR A 4 -11.40 13.08 -28.77
N SER A 5 -11.15 13.13 -30.09
CA SER A 5 -12.01 12.46 -31.07
C SER A 5 -12.08 10.95 -30.84
N VAL A 6 -10.95 10.31 -30.52
CA VAL A 6 -10.91 8.89 -30.15
C VAL A 6 -11.67 8.65 -28.83
N TRP A 7 -11.54 9.53 -27.83
CA TRP A 7 -12.31 9.47 -26.59
C TRP A 7 -13.81 9.60 -26.83
N ARG A 8 -14.22 10.59 -27.62
CA ARG A 8 -15.62 10.81 -27.97
C ARG A 8 -16.18 9.61 -28.73
N ASP A 9 -15.48 9.16 -29.77
CA ASP A 9 -15.89 8.00 -30.59
C ASP A 9 -15.99 6.73 -29.72
N LEU A 10 -15.10 6.58 -28.72
CA LEU A 10 -15.12 5.50 -27.75
C LEU A 10 -16.33 5.58 -26.81
N PHE A 11 -16.77 6.79 -26.38
CA PHE A 11 -17.98 6.97 -25.59
C PHE A 11 -19.28 6.95 -26.40
N GLU A 12 -19.25 7.35 -27.69
CA GLU A 12 -20.41 7.44 -28.53
C GLU A 12 -20.61 6.23 -29.47
N ASN A 13 -19.52 5.53 -29.89
CA ASN A 13 -19.53 4.52 -30.98
C ASN A 13 -18.98 3.14 -30.63
N PHE A 14 -18.88 2.75 -29.33
CA PHE A 14 -18.39 1.42 -28.96
C PHE A 14 -19.31 0.28 -29.36
N ASP A 15 -18.67 -0.83 -29.76
CA ASP A 15 -19.26 -2.15 -29.95
C ASP A 15 -20.19 -2.54 -28.77
N GLU A 16 -21.43 -2.91 -29.06
CA GLU A 16 -22.52 -3.03 -28.07
C GLU A 16 -22.23 -4.01 -26.94
N GLU A 17 -21.34 -4.98 -27.11
CA GLU A 17 -21.00 -5.98 -26.11
C GLU A 17 -20.14 -5.45 -24.96
N ASN A 18 -19.22 -4.52 -25.22
CA ASN A 18 -18.32 -3.96 -24.20
C ASN A 18 -18.81 -2.61 -23.62
N LYS A 19 -19.74 -1.93 -24.28
CA LYS A 19 -20.39 -0.69 -23.83
C LYS A 19 -21.09 -0.82 -22.48
N LYS A 20 -21.39 -2.03 -22.05
CA LYS A 20 -22.18 -2.31 -20.84
C LYS A 20 -21.40 -2.06 -19.55
N TYR A 21 -20.07 -2.09 -19.59
CA TYR A 21 -19.26 -2.13 -18.38
C TYR A 21 -18.47 -0.85 -18.17
N SER A 22 -18.64 -0.26 -16.99
CA SER A 22 -17.90 0.92 -16.56
C SER A 22 -17.12 0.68 -15.28
N ILE A 23 -15.97 1.33 -15.19
CA ILE A 23 -15.03 1.27 -14.09
C ILE A 23 -14.83 2.68 -13.55
N GLY A 24 -15.16 2.90 -12.28
CA GLY A 24 -14.90 4.16 -11.59
C GLY A 24 -13.61 4.08 -10.78
N ILE A 25 -12.73 5.05 -10.93
CA ILE A 25 -11.57 5.22 -10.05
C ILE A 25 -11.93 6.28 -9.02
N PHE A 26 -12.08 5.87 -7.75
CA PHE A 26 -12.39 6.82 -6.69
C PHE A 26 -11.14 7.53 -6.21
N CYS A 27 -11.13 8.86 -6.33
CA CYS A 27 -10.11 9.74 -5.78
C CYS A 27 -10.74 11.13 -5.57
N LYS A 28 -10.46 11.78 -4.44
CA LYS A 28 -10.90 13.16 -4.23
C LYS A 28 -10.21 14.11 -5.20
N LYS A 29 -10.97 15.06 -5.71
CA LYS A 29 -10.42 16.20 -6.43
C LYS A 29 -9.64 17.08 -5.44
N ASN A 30 -8.46 17.58 -5.81
CA ASN A 30 -7.73 18.56 -5.01
C ASN A 30 -8.46 19.90 -5.06
N TYR A 31 -9.14 20.26 -3.99
CA TYR A 31 -9.88 21.53 -3.87
C TYR A 31 -8.99 22.72 -3.50
N ASP A 32 -7.74 22.49 -3.03
CA ASP A 32 -6.86 23.56 -2.53
C ASP A 32 -6.20 24.40 -3.62
N LYS A 33 -6.46 24.10 -4.88
CA LYS A 33 -6.09 24.97 -5.99
C LYS A 33 -7.39 25.48 -6.61
N ASP A 34 -7.68 26.77 -6.40
CA ASP A 34 -8.70 27.57 -7.10
C ASP A 34 -8.48 27.59 -8.63
N ASP A 35 -8.10 26.47 -9.18
CA ASP A 35 -7.88 26.31 -10.59
C ASP A 35 -9.12 25.66 -11.23
N ASP A 36 -10.12 26.52 -11.48
CA ASP A 36 -11.27 26.23 -12.33
C ASP A 36 -10.86 25.98 -13.81
N SER A 37 -9.53 26.02 -14.11
CA SER A 37 -9.01 25.81 -15.46
C SER A 37 -9.21 24.36 -15.95
N GLY A 38 -9.56 23.41 -15.06
CA GLY A 38 -9.76 22.00 -15.41
C GLY A 38 -8.47 21.26 -15.78
N LYS A 39 -7.30 21.91 -15.63
CA LYS A 39 -6.02 21.35 -16.06
C LYS A 39 -5.54 20.20 -15.20
N GLN A 40 -5.85 20.19 -13.90
CA GLN A 40 -5.42 19.15 -12.99
C GLN A 40 -6.58 18.65 -12.13
N TYR A 41 -6.75 17.33 -12.02
CA TYR A 41 -7.71 16.69 -11.12
C TYR A 41 -7.12 16.45 -9.72
N CYS A 42 -5.93 15.84 -9.66
CA CYS A 42 -5.17 15.61 -8.44
C CYS A 42 -3.68 15.34 -8.73
N GLU A 43 -2.87 15.14 -7.68
CA GLU A 43 -1.43 14.84 -7.82
C GLU A 43 -1.12 13.54 -8.61
N GLN A 44 -2.08 12.65 -8.78
CA GLN A 44 -1.93 11.36 -9.46
C GLN A 44 -2.44 11.37 -10.92
N ASP A 45 -2.65 12.52 -11.52
CA ASP A 45 -3.25 12.68 -12.86
C ASP A 45 -2.61 11.76 -13.91
N SER A 46 -1.28 11.78 -14.05
CA SER A 46 -0.58 10.93 -15.02
C SER A 46 -0.80 9.43 -14.78
N PHE A 47 -0.99 9.04 -13.53
CA PHE A 47 -1.32 7.66 -13.19
C PHE A 47 -2.74 7.31 -13.62
N PHE A 48 -3.72 8.18 -13.36
CA PHE A 48 -5.10 7.95 -13.75
C PHE A 48 -5.30 7.98 -15.27
N GLN A 49 -4.63 8.91 -15.97
CA GLN A 49 -4.65 8.94 -17.43
C GLN A 49 -4.23 7.60 -18.04
N VAL A 50 -3.12 7.00 -17.58
CA VAL A 50 -2.66 5.69 -18.05
C VAL A 50 -3.68 4.58 -17.76
N LEU A 51 -4.31 4.58 -16.58
CA LEU A 51 -5.34 3.60 -16.23
C LEU A 51 -6.57 3.74 -17.14
N ILE A 52 -7.00 4.96 -17.39
CA ILE A 52 -8.14 5.25 -18.24
C ILE A 52 -7.82 4.85 -19.68
N GLU A 53 -6.65 5.23 -20.23
CA GLU A 53 -6.19 4.83 -21.56
C GLU A 53 -6.17 3.31 -21.72
N ARG A 54 -5.68 2.59 -20.70
CA ARG A 54 -5.69 1.12 -20.72
C ARG A 54 -7.11 0.57 -20.73
N GLY A 55 -8.00 1.09 -19.89
CA GLY A 55 -9.39 0.65 -19.85
C GLY A 55 -10.12 0.85 -21.15
N VAL A 56 -9.93 2.02 -21.75
CA VAL A 56 -10.46 2.35 -23.08
C VAL A 56 -9.93 1.38 -24.13
N SER A 57 -8.63 1.08 -24.15
CA SER A 57 -8.05 0.12 -25.10
C SER A 57 -8.61 -1.31 -24.96
N LEU A 58 -9.22 -1.63 -23.81
CA LEU A 58 -9.91 -2.88 -23.50
C LEU A 58 -11.44 -2.80 -23.73
N GLY A 59 -11.94 -1.64 -24.16
CA GLY A 59 -13.37 -1.44 -24.44
C GLY A 59 -14.22 -1.05 -23.24
N TYR A 60 -13.63 -0.71 -22.09
CA TYR A 60 -14.37 -0.28 -20.90
C TYR A 60 -14.54 1.24 -20.84
N LYS A 61 -15.68 1.71 -20.29
CA LYS A 61 -15.84 3.09 -19.89
C LYS A 61 -15.11 3.29 -18.56
N VAL A 62 -14.01 4.06 -18.54
CA VAL A 62 -13.23 4.33 -17.33
C VAL A 62 -13.19 5.81 -17.06
N PHE A 63 -13.45 6.21 -15.81
CA PHE A 63 -13.46 7.60 -15.35
C PHE A 63 -13.01 7.71 -13.90
N VAL A 64 -12.50 8.88 -13.53
CA VAL A 64 -12.24 9.22 -12.12
C VAL A 64 -13.47 9.90 -11.56
N PHE A 65 -13.79 9.68 -10.26
CA PHE A 65 -14.89 10.34 -9.60
C PHE A 65 -14.64 10.53 -8.10
N SER A 66 -15.29 11.52 -7.50
CA SER A 66 -15.33 11.74 -6.05
C SER A 66 -16.75 11.89 -5.50
N GLU A 67 -17.72 12.20 -6.36
CA GLU A 67 -19.09 12.59 -5.96
C GLU A 67 -20.14 11.71 -6.63
N LEU A 68 -21.24 11.52 -5.89
CA LEU A 68 -22.47 10.88 -6.35
C LEU A 68 -23.58 11.90 -6.30
N GLU A 69 -24.40 11.98 -7.35
CA GLU A 69 -25.61 12.79 -7.43
C GLU A 69 -26.81 11.86 -7.67
N GLY A 70 -27.47 11.42 -6.56
CA GLY A 70 -28.53 10.41 -6.64
C GLY A 70 -28.03 9.08 -7.21
N ASP A 71 -28.56 8.71 -8.38
CA ASP A 71 -28.17 7.48 -9.10
C ASP A 71 -27.12 7.71 -10.19
N LYS A 72 -26.46 8.86 -10.19
CA LYS A 72 -25.39 9.22 -11.14
C LYS A 72 -24.09 9.50 -10.42
N CYS A 73 -22.98 9.37 -11.17
CA CYS A 73 -21.65 9.80 -10.77
C CYS A 73 -21.28 11.10 -11.48
N VAL A 74 -20.66 12.01 -10.74
CA VAL A 74 -19.90 13.11 -11.31
C VAL A 74 -18.51 12.58 -11.63
N GLY A 75 -18.31 12.21 -12.89
CA GLY A 75 -17.05 11.64 -13.38
C GLY A 75 -16.19 12.68 -14.08
N TYR A 76 -14.91 12.32 -14.26
CA TYR A 76 -13.93 13.11 -14.98
C TYR A 76 -13.11 12.20 -15.91
N ILE A 77 -12.89 12.67 -17.13
CA ILE A 77 -12.08 12.00 -18.16
C ILE A 77 -11.04 12.97 -18.71
N PRO A 78 -9.86 12.50 -19.18
CA PRO A 78 -8.88 13.36 -19.80
C PRO A 78 -9.43 14.02 -21.07
N GLU A 79 -9.20 15.34 -21.22
CA GLU A 79 -9.53 16.11 -22.42
C GLU A 79 -8.44 17.13 -22.70
N GLY A 80 -7.70 16.96 -23.81
CA GLY A 80 -6.54 17.80 -24.14
C GLY A 80 -5.46 17.72 -23.05
N GLU A 81 -5.13 18.88 -22.47
CA GLU A 81 -4.16 18.98 -21.35
C GLU A 81 -4.86 18.99 -19.98
N GLY A 82 -6.17 18.73 -19.91
CA GLY A 82 -6.95 18.79 -18.67
C GLY A 82 -7.96 17.67 -18.50
N TRP A 83 -9.04 17.98 -17.78
CA TRP A 83 -10.08 17.04 -17.41
C TRP A 83 -11.47 17.59 -17.73
N LYS A 84 -12.30 16.77 -18.35
CA LYS A 84 -13.69 17.07 -18.65
C LYS A 84 -14.61 16.44 -17.64
N LYS A 85 -15.48 17.24 -17.03
CA LYS A 85 -16.59 16.76 -16.20
C LYS A 85 -17.65 16.07 -17.05
N ILE A 86 -18.10 14.89 -16.59
CA ILE A 86 -19.18 14.11 -17.21
C ILE A 86 -20.18 13.68 -16.15
N ASN A 87 -21.46 13.60 -16.51
CA ASN A 87 -22.46 12.90 -15.73
C ASN A 87 -22.66 11.50 -16.30
N THR A 88 -22.46 10.48 -15.51
CA THR A 88 -22.52 9.10 -15.95
C THR A 88 -23.23 8.21 -14.96
N ASP A 89 -23.62 7.02 -15.37
CA ASP A 89 -24.19 6.02 -14.48
C ASP A 89 -23.16 5.56 -13.44
N ILE A 90 -23.68 5.01 -12.34
CA ILE A 90 -22.86 4.37 -11.31
C ILE A 90 -22.06 3.21 -11.97
N PRO A 91 -20.74 3.13 -11.75
CA PRO A 91 -19.92 2.10 -12.37
C PRO A 91 -20.20 0.72 -11.77
N GLN A 92 -20.02 -0.34 -12.54
CA GLN A 92 -20.14 -1.72 -12.06
C GLN A 92 -19.00 -2.12 -11.14
N CYS A 93 -17.80 -1.53 -11.34
CA CYS A 93 -16.64 -1.78 -10.48
C CYS A 93 -15.97 -0.46 -10.06
N VAL A 94 -15.52 -0.39 -8.80
CA VAL A 94 -14.80 0.76 -8.25
C VAL A 94 -13.40 0.36 -7.78
N TYR A 95 -12.40 1.08 -8.30
CA TYR A 95 -11.02 1.05 -7.84
C TYR A 95 -10.75 2.23 -6.92
N VAL A 96 -10.71 1.98 -5.61
CA VAL A 96 -10.51 3.02 -4.59
C VAL A 96 -9.02 3.34 -4.46
N ARG A 97 -8.65 4.58 -4.82
CA ARG A 97 -7.27 5.08 -4.70
C ARG A 97 -7.09 6.10 -3.58
N ASP A 98 -8.17 6.72 -3.14
CA ASP A 98 -8.16 7.63 -1.99
C ASP A 98 -8.63 6.91 -0.72
N PRO A 99 -7.81 6.89 0.36
CA PRO A 99 -8.20 6.28 1.63
C PRO A 99 -9.38 6.98 2.30
N ALA A 100 -9.64 8.22 1.97
CA ALA A 100 -10.70 9.03 2.54
C ALA A 100 -12.06 8.85 1.84
N MET A 101 -12.30 7.71 1.17
CA MET A 101 -13.64 7.36 0.71
C MET A 101 -14.57 7.19 1.93
N PRO A 102 -15.65 7.99 2.04
CA PRO A 102 -16.59 7.85 3.16
C PRO A 102 -17.26 6.46 3.17
N SER A 103 -17.45 5.89 4.37
CA SER A 103 -18.11 4.58 4.53
C SER A 103 -19.53 4.60 3.95
N GLU A 104 -20.31 5.66 4.21
CA GLU A 104 -21.67 5.80 3.70
C GLU A 104 -21.72 5.79 2.16
N LYS A 105 -20.73 6.38 1.50
CA LYS A 105 -20.62 6.35 0.04
C LYS A 105 -20.29 4.96 -0.47
N ARG A 106 -19.40 4.25 0.23
CA ARG A 106 -19.02 2.88 -0.09
C ARG A 106 -20.22 1.94 0.07
N ASP A 107 -20.96 2.07 1.19
CA ASP A 107 -22.15 1.28 1.48
C ASP A 107 -23.26 1.54 0.45
N ALA A 108 -23.50 2.81 0.10
CA ALA A 108 -24.46 3.18 -0.93
C ALA A 108 -24.16 2.55 -2.30
N LEU A 109 -22.88 2.48 -2.67
CA LEU A 109 -22.45 1.82 -3.90
C LEU A 109 -22.58 0.29 -3.79
N PHE A 110 -22.23 -0.29 -2.64
CA PHE A 110 -22.34 -1.73 -2.40
C PHE A 110 -23.80 -2.22 -2.50
N VAL A 111 -24.74 -1.50 -1.89
CA VAL A 111 -26.20 -1.82 -1.97
C VAL A 111 -26.70 -1.80 -3.42
N LYS A 112 -26.11 -0.97 -4.27
CA LYS A 112 -26.41 -0.92 -5.72
C LYS A 112 -25.70 -2.01 -6.54
N GLY A 113 -25.04 -2.97 -5.89
CA GLY A 113 -24.36 -4.10 -6.55
C GLY A 113 -22.98 -3.76 -7.13
N VAL A 114 -22.42 -2.59 -6.82
CA VAL A 114 -21.09 -2.22 -7.28
C VAL A 114 -20.01 -3.13 -6.68
N LYS A 115 -19.14 -3.67 -7.50
CA LYS A 115 -17.98 -4.45 -7.08
C LYS A 115 -16.83 -3.54 -6.69
N PHE A 116 -16.14 -3.87 -5.61
CA PHE A 116 -14.94 -3.14 -5.20
C PHE A 116 -13.69 -3.94 -5.53
N PHE A 117 -12.71 -3.25 -6.13
CA PHE A 117 -11.43 -3.85 -6.51
C PHE A 117 -10.70 -4.51 -5.34
N ASN A 118 -10.66 -3.86 -4.18
CA ASN A 118 -10.26 -4.45 -2.91
C ASN A 118 -11.45 -4.42 -1.95
N PRO A 119 -11.83 -5.57 -1.37
CA PRO A 119 -12.95 -5.70 -0.43
C PRO A 119 -12.55 -5.25 0.98
N ASP A 120 -13.55 -4.88 1.78
CA ASP A 120 -13.34 -4.35 3.14
C ASP A 120 -12.59 -5.30 4.06
N PRO A 121 -12.82 -6.62 4.08
CA PRO A 121 -12.04 -7.52 4.96
C PRO A 121 -10.53 -7.44 4.71
N VAL A 122 -10.09 -7.31 3.46
CA VAL A 122 -8.66 -7.19 3.12
C VAL A 122 -8.13 -5.79 3.44
N ILE A 123 -8.93 -4.74 3.20
CA ILE A 123 -8.59 -3.36 3.57
C ILE A 123 -8.42 -3.24 5.09
N ASP A 124 -9.31 -3.83 5.86
CA ASP A 124 -9.28 -3.83 7.32
C ASP A 124 -8.02 -4.50 7.89
N ILE A 125 -7.65 -5.66 7.32
CA ILE A 125 -6.42 -6.36 7.70
C ILE A 125 -5.19 -5.48 7.39
N ALA A 126 -5.15 -4.90 6.21
CA ALA A 126 -4.02 -4.08 5.76
C ALA A 126 -3.88 -2.76 6.56
N ASN A 127 -4.99 -2.14 6.94
CA ASN A 127 -4.99 -0.87 7.67
C ASN A 127 -4.74 -1.03 9.17
N ASN A 128 -4.84 -2.24 9.72
CA ASN A 128 -4.73 -2.52 11.15
C ASN A 128 -3.61 -3.54 11.41
N LYS A 129 -2.47 -3.06 11.94
CA LYS A 129 -1.28 -3.88 12.19
C LYS A 129 -1.51 -5.02 13.17
N TRP A 130 -2.44 -4.84 14.13
CA TRP A 130 -2.80 -5.89 15.08
C TRP A 130 -3.67 -6.97 14.43
N LYS A 131 -4.66 -6.58 13.60
CA LYS A 131 -5.44 -7.55 12.81
C LYS A 131 -4.52 -8.34 11.87
N MET A 132 -3.64 -7.65 11.15
CA MET A 132 -2.66 -8.28 10.27
C MET A 132 -1.82 -9.31 11.04
N TYR A 133 -1.23 -8.92 12.17
CA TYR A 133 -0.44 -9.84 13.01
C TYR A 133 -1.26 -11.07 13.40
N ASN A 134 -2.50 -10.91 13.88
CA ASN A 134 -3.35 -12.03 14.31
C ASN A 134 -3.75 -12.96 13.15
N VAL A 135 -3.94 -12.44 11.93
CA VAL A 135 -4.22 -13.25 10.76
C VAL A 135 -3.02 -14.14 10.40
N PHE A 136 -1.81 -13.58 10.44
CA PHE A 136 -0.63 -14.26 9.92
C PHE A 136 0.17 -15.06 10.95
N LYS A 137 0.04 -14.80 12.27
CA LYS A 137 0.85 -15.43 13.33
C LYS A 137 0.70 -16.95 13.43
N GLU A 138 -0.44 -17.50 13.01
CA GLU A 138 -0.72 -18.95 13.02
C GLU A 138 -0.24 -19.67 11.76
N HIS A 139 0.36 -18.93 10.82
CA HIS A 139 0.88 -19.47 9.58
C HIS A 139 2.42 -19.57 9.61
N PRO A 140 3.03 -20.42 8.78
CA PRO A 140 4.50 -20.58 8.72
C PRO A 140 5.15 -19.38 8.03
N LEU A 141 5.06 -18.21 8.68
CA LEU A 141 5.61 -16.92 8.28
C LEU A 141 6.37 -16.32 9.46
N ASN A 142 7.48 -15.66 9.20
CA ASN A 142 8.15 -14.91 10.25
C ASN A 142 7.51 -13.53 10.37
N LEU A 143 7.03 -13.22 11.55
CA LEU A 143 6.55 -11.89 11.93
C LEU A 143 7.37 -11.40 13.12
N PRO A 144 7.66 -10.09 13.21
CA PRO A 144 8.15 -9.52 14.46
C PRO A 144 7.13 -9.78 15.57
N PHE A 145 7.61 -10.14 16.77
CA PHE A 145 6.72 -10.22 17.92
C PHE A 145 5.93 -8.91 18.06
N THR A 146 4.63 -9.01 18.20
CA THR A 146 3.73 -7.85 18.28
C THR A 146 2.72 -8.06 19.37
N GLN A 147 2.50 -7.05 20.20
CA GLN A 147 1.52 -7.07 21.29
C GLN A 147 0.81 -5.70 21.39
N LEU A 148 -0.50 -5.72 21.65
CA LEU A 148 -1.22 -4.50 22.02
C LEU A 148 -0.75 -3.98 23.36
N TRP A 149 -0.67 -2.66 23.46
CA TRP A 149 -0.43 -1.98 24.73
C TRP A 149 -1.68 -2.03 25.60
N ASP A 150 -1.49 -2.51 26.83
CA ASP A 150 -2.47 -2.39 27.90
C ASP A 150 -1.82 -1.84 29.18
N LYS A 151 -2.64 -1.47 30.19
CA LYS A 151 -2.14 -0.87 31.43
C LYS A 151 -1.29 -1.82 32.29
N ASN A 152 -1.42 -3.13 32.06
CA ASN A 152 -0.69 -4.17 32.78
C ASN A 152 0.49 -4.69 31.94
N PHE A 153 0.85 -3.97 30.88
CA PHE A 153 1.94 -4.37 30.00
C PHE A 153 3.26 -4.43 30.74
N ASP A 154 3.90 -5.59 30.75
CA ASP A 154 5.18 -5.80 31.41
C ASP A 154 6.35 -5.36 30.54
N ILE A 155 6.72 -4.08 30.71
CA ILE A 155 7.82 -3.43 29.96
C ILE A 155 9.15 -4.18 30.23
N LYS A 156 9.33 -4.70 31.44
CA LYS A 156 10.55 -5.43 31.82
C LYS A 156 10.74 -6.67 30.94
N LYS A 157 9.68 -7.44 30.72
CA LYS A 157 9.74 -8.62 29.82
C LYS A 157 10.17 -8.27 28.40
N ILE A 158 9.70 -7.14 27.87
CA ILE A 158 10.07 -6.70 26.54
C ILE A 158 11.52 -6.25 26.49
N SER A 159 11.97 -5.46 27.47
CA SER A 159 13.34 -4.95 27.53
C SER A 159 14.40 -6.02 27.87
N GLU A 160 14.00 -7.11 28.51
CA GLU A 160 14.85 -8.30 28.71
C GLU A 160 14.94 -9.19 27.46
N LYS A 161 13.89 -9.16 26.62
CA LYS A 161 13.80 -10.02 25.45
C LYS A 161 14.37 -9.40 24.17
N PHE A 162 14.24 -8.08 24.02
CA PHE A 162 14.59 -7.38 22.79
C PHE A 162 15.46 -6.16 23.07
N ASP A 163 16.59 -6.04 22.37
CA ASP A 163 17.44 -4.85 22.40
C ASP A 163 16.91 -3.72 21.50
N ILE A 164 15.95 -4.03 20.63
CA ILE A 164 15.29 -3.06 19.75
C ILE A 164 13.80 -3.39 19.73
N PHE A 165 12.95 -2.37 19.94
CA PHE A 165 11.52 -2.48 19.73
C PHE A 165 10.91 -1.14 19.32
N TYR A 166 9.70 -1.19 18.77
CA TYR A 166 8.94 -0.03 18.34
C TYR A 166 7.66 0.10 19.15
N VAL A 167 7.30 1.34 19.49
CA VAL A 167 5.99 1.73 20.01
C VAL A 167 5.31 2.53 18.92
N LYS A 168 4.16 2.07 18.44
CA LYS A 168 3.52 2.65 17.26
C LYS A 168 2.00 2.50 17.29
N PRO A 169 1.24 3.36 16.57
CA PRO A 169 -0.20 3.19 16.46
C PRO A 169 -0.57 1.89 15.71
N VAL A 170 -1.68 1.29 16.10
CA VAL A 170 -2.27 0.12 15.41
C VAL A 170 -2.65 0.50 13.99
N ASN A 171 -3.31 1.64 13.82
CA ASN A 171 -3.68 2.23 12.54
C ASN A 171 -2.73 3.39 12.23
N GLY A 172 -2.40 3.59 10.98
CA GLY A 172 -1.52 4.68 10.58
C GLY A 172 -0.63 4.29 9.40
N SER A 173 -0.17 5.28 8.67
CA SER A 173 0.64 5.12 7.47
C SER A 173 1.80 6.11 7.45
N MET A 174 2.72 5.97 6.50
CA MET A 174 3.85 6.87 6.24
C MET A 174 4.80 7.11 7.43
N GLY A 175 4.82 6.19 8.42
CA GLY A 175 5.74 6.30 9.56
C GLY A 175 5.30 7.22 10.69
N GLN A 176 4.09 7.77 10.63
CA GLN A 176 3.58 8.66 11.68
C GLN A 176 3.41 7.93 13.03
N GLY A 177 3.86 8.56 14.10
CA GLY A 177 3.71 8.05 15.46
C GLY A 177 4.57 6.81 15.76
N ILE A 178 5.64 6.55 15.01
CA ILE A 178 6.54 5.42 15.22
C ILE A 178 7.74 5.86 16.06
N TYR A 179 7.81 5.37 17.28
CA TYR A 179 8.96 5.55 18.19
C TYR A 179 9.77 4.26 18.22
N SER A 180 11.08 4.35 18.04
CA SER A 180 11.99 3.22 18.23
C SER A 180 12.74 3.35 19.55
N PHE A 181 12.84 2.24 20.26
CA PHE A 181 13.65 2.09 21.46
C PHE A 181 14.80 1.13 21.15
N LYS A 182 16.03 1.58 21.39
CA LYS A 182 17.23 0.79 21.13
C LYS A 182 18.18 0.82 22.32
N LYS A 183 18.63 -0.35 22.74
CA LYS A 183 19.65 -0.51 23.77
C LYS A 183 21.04 -0.43 23.15
N LYS A 184 21.89 0.45 23.69
CA LYS A 184 23.31 0.60 23.34
C LYS A 184 24.12 0.58 24.63
N GLU A 185 25.02 -0.37 24.81
CA GLU A 185 25.88 -0.46 26.01
C GLU A 185 25.09 -0.35 27.32
N ASP A 186 24.01 -1.14 27.46
CA ASP A 186 23.07 -1.14 28.60
C ASP A 186 22.27 0.15 28.85
N VAL A 187 22.35 1.11 27.95
CA VAL A 187 21.57 2.35 27.98
C VAL A 187 20.51 2.33 26.89
N TRP A 188 19.28 2.69 27.25
CA TRP A 188 18.20 2.83 26.32
C TRP A 188 18.20 4.22 25.66
N TYR A 189 17.88 4.24 24.37
CA TYR A 189 17.66 5.44 23.56
C TYR A 189 16.28 5.36 22.90
N CYS A 190 15.55 6.47 22.92
CA CYS A 190 14.29 6.62 22.22
C CYS A 190 14.53 7.53 21.01
N LYS A 191 14.10 7.09 19.83
CA LYS A 191 14.17 7.91 18.61
C LYS A 191 12.79 8.09 18.00
N TYR A 192 12.47 9.33 17.70
CA TYR A 192 11.30 9.74 16.93
C TYR A 192 11.74 10.71 15.83
N GLU A 193 11.41 10.40 14.58
CA GLU A 193 11.89 11.15 13.41
C GLU A 193 13.43 11.31 13.42
N ASP A 194 13.93 12.54 13.46
CA ASP A 194 15.37 12.84 13.46
C ASP A 194 15.93 13.05 14.89
N THR A 195 15.09 12.99 15.93
CA THR A 195 15.51 13.21 17.31
C THR A 195 15.74 11.90 18.02
N GLU A 196 16.95 11.71 18.58
CA GLU A 196 17.29 10.59 19.46
C GLU A 196 17.66 11.14 20.85
N GLU A 197 17.11 10.56 21.90
CA GLU A 197 17.37 10.95 23.28
C GLU A 197 17.72 9.74 24.14
N LYS A 198 18.58 9.95 25.14
CA LYS A 198 18.85 8.96 26.19
C LYS A 198 17.61 8.82 27.08
N VAL A 199 17.32 7.59 27.47
CA VAL A 199 16.17 7.24 28.33
C VAL A 199 16.68 6.84 29.70
N ASP A 200 16.36 7.64 30.72
CA ASP A 200 16.74 7.37 32.11
C ASP A 200 15.77 6.38 32.76
N ASP A 201 14.47 6.51 32.54
CA ASP A 201 13.43 5.56 32.96
C ASP A 201 12.64 5.07 31.75
N LEU A 202 12.85 3.81 31.39
CA LEU A 202 12.24 3.20 30.23
C LEU A 202 10.71 3.12 30.36
N SER A 203 10.22 2.82 31.57
CA SER A 203 8.78 2.67 31.80
C SER A 203 8.05 4.01 31.71
N ASP A 204 8.59 5.04 32.34
CA ASP A 204 8.05 6.40 32.26
C ASP A 204 8.05 6.91 30.82
N ARG A 205 9.16 6.70 30.10
CA ARG A 205 9.28 7.16 28.71
C ARG A 205 8.30 6.47 27.76
N ILE A 206 8.11 5.15 27.88
CA ILE A 206 7.14 4.41 27.06
C ILE A 206 5.71 4.90 27.35
N ASN A 207 5.34 5.08 28.63
CA ASN A 207 4.03 5.60 28.99
C ASN A 207 3.75 6.97 28.35
N LYS A 208 4.71 7.91 28.42
CA LYS A 208 4.59 9.22 27.75
C LYS A 208 4.43 9.10 26.23
N VAL A 209 5.16 8.19 25.60
CA VAL A 209 5.03 7.93 24.15
C VAL A 209 3.65 7.39 23.83
N VAL A 210 3.14 6.45 24.63
CA VAL A 210 1.79 5.89 24.42
C VAL A 210 0.72 6.98 24.56
N GLU A 211 0.82 7.86 25.55
CA GLU A 211 -0.09 9.00 25.73
C GLU A 211 -0.03 9.92 24.51
N THR A 212 1.16 10.29 24.03
CA THR A 212 1.34 11.13 22.84
C THR A 212 0.73 10.50 21.60
N ILE A 213 0.90 9.19 21.40
CA ILE A 213 0.28 8.50 20.26
C ILE A 213 -1.25 8.52 20.39
N ARG A 214 -1.79 8.31 21.59
CA ARG A 214 -3.23 8.28 21.87
C ARG A 214 -3.95 9.61 21.68
N GLU A 215 -3.23 10.72 21.64
CA GLU A 215 -3.81 12.02 21.28
C GLU A 215 -4.36 12.04 19.83
N LYS A 216 -3.84 11.17 18.94
CA LYS A 216 -4.17 11.14 17.51
C LYS A 216 -4.67 9.80 17.01
N PHE A 217 -4.41 8.72 17.74
CA PHE A 217 -4.70 7.33 17.35
C PHE A 217 -5.32 6.57 18.53
N ASP A 218 -6.23 5.65 18.25
CA ASP A 218 -6.97 4.93 19.29
C ASP A 218 -6.10 3.95 20.07
N ASP A 219 -5.46 3.01 19.35
CA ASP A 219 -4.71 1.91 19.93
C ASP A 219 -3.22 1.96 19.60
N VAL A 220 -2.41 1.49 20.54
CA VAL A 220 -0.96 1.42 20.44
C VAL A 220 -0.49 -0.02 20.55
N LEU A 221 0.53 -0.38 19.80
CA LEU A 221 1.20 -1.67 19.92
C LEU A 221 2.70 -1.51 20.15
N ILE A 222 3.28 -2.54 20.77
CA ILE A 222 4.73 -2.74 20.84
C ILE A 222 5.08 -3.85 19.86
N GLN A 223 6.15 -3.62 19.10
CA GLN A 223 6.65 -4.58 18.13
C GLN A 223 8.15 -4.73 18.24
N GLU A 224 8.63 -5.97 18.20
CA GLU A 224 10.05 -6.32 18.07
C GLU A 224 10.71 -5.57 16.92
N GLY A 225 11.90 -5.04 17.17
CA GLY A 225 12.76 -4.50 16.11
C GLY A 225 13.63 -5.59 15.51
N ILE A 226 13.52 -5.79 14.21
CA ILE A 226 14.36 -6.76 13.51
C ILE A 226 15.76 -6.18 13.32
N ASP A 227 16.78 -6.94 13.70
CA ASP A 227 18.17 -6.54 13.49
C ASP A 227 18.58 -6.73 12.03
N VAL A 228 18.31 -5.70 11.24
CA VAL A 228 18.61 -5.68 9.81
C VAL A 228 20.05 -5.27 9.52
N GLN A 229 20.59 -5.79 8.43
CA GLN A 229 21.84 -5.28 7.89
C GLN A 229 21.56 -4.00 7.09
N MET A 230 22.39 -2.97 7.33
CA MET A 230 22.28 -1.71 6.59
C MET A 230 22.91 -1.84 5.20
N TYR A 231 22.21 -1.38 4.18
CA TYR A 231 22.75 -1.24 2.84
C TYR A 231 23.25 0.19 2.63
N LYS A 232 24.58 0.36 2.54
CA LYS A 232 25.20 1.71 2.41
C LYS A 232 24.69 2.70 3.45
N GLU A 233 24.71 2.29 4.72
CA GLU A 233 24.22 3.06 5.89
C GLU A 233 22.71 3.34 5.91
N SER A 234 21.95 2.75 5.00
CA SER A 234 20.50 2.89 4.91
C SER A 234 19.77 1.61 5.31
N VAL A 235 18.67 1.75 6.03
CA VAL A 235 17.70 0.66 6.18
C VAL A 235 17.06 0.41 4.83
N PHE A 236 16.88 -0.87 4.46
CA PHE A 236 16.12 -1.21 3.27
C PHE A 236 15.01 -2.22 3.59
N ASP A 237 13.96 -2.18 2.80
CA ASP A 237 12.92 -3.19 2.76
C ASP A 237 12.63 -3.64 1.32
N VAL A 238 11.90 -4.74 1.20
CA VAL A 238 11.45 -5.25 -0.09
C VAL A 238 9.95 -4.99 -0.22
N ARG A 239 9.54 -4.19 -1.21
CA ARG A 239 8.16 -4.01 -1.62
C ARG A 239 7.82 -5.00 -2.72
N VAL A 240 6.98 -5.98 -2.40
CA VAL A 240 6.39 -6.90 -3.38
C VAL A 240 5.03 -6.37 -3.83
N LEU A 241 4.71 -6.53 -5.10
CA LEU A 241 3.40 -6.22 -5.67
C LEU A 241 2.75 -7.50 -6.20
N MET A 242 1.68 -7.91 -5.54
CA MET A 242 0.78 -8.97 -5.97
C MET A 242 -0.49 -8.37 -6.55
N GLN A 243 -0.94 -8.86 -7.71
CA GLN A 243 -2.13 -8.36 -8.40
C GLN A 243 -2.88 -9.52 -9.06
N LYS A 244 -4.18 -9.38 -9.21
CA LYS A 244 -4.96 -10.29 -10.06
C LYS A 244 -4.91 -9.87 -11.53
N ASP A 245 -4.98 -10.86 -12.41
CA ASP A 245 -5.10 -10.67 -13.85
C ASP A 245 -6.56 -10.55 -14.30
N LYS A 246 -6.74 -10.43 -15.62
CA LYS A 246 -8.06 -10.38 -16.29
C LYS A 246 -8.96 -11.60 -16.08
N ASN A 247 -8.46 -12.69 -15.50
CA ASN A 247 -9.19 -13.93 -15.21
C ASN A 247 -9.38 -14.14 -13.70
N GLY A 248 -9.01 -13.15 -12.86
CA GLY A 248 -9.07 -13.22 -11.41
C GLY A 248 -7.98 -14.09 -10.76
N LYS A 249 -6.91 -14.44 -11.49
CA LYS A 249 -5.79 -15.21 -10.97
C LYS A 249 -4.74 -14.29 -10.34
N ASN A 250 -4.27 -14.67 -9.15
CA ASN A 250 -3.16 -13.97 -8.51
C ASN A 250 -1.88 -14.08 -9.33
N LEU A 251 -1.13 -13.01 -9.42
CA LEU A 251 0.16 -12.95 -10.10
C LEU A 251 1.14 -12.09 -9.32
N LEU A 252 2.38 -12.55 -9.20
CA LEU A 252 3.48 -11.70 -8.79
C LEU A 252 3.80 -10.73 -9.93
N THR A 253 3.48 -9.44 -9.70
CA THR A 253 3.79 -8.40 -10.69
C THR A 253 5.28 -8.09 -10.71
N GLY A 254 5.89 -8.01 -9.54
CA GLY A 254 7.31 -7.80 -9.33
C GLY A 254 7.60 -7.33 -7.91
N PHE A 255 8.89 -7.18 -7.60
CA PHE A 255 9.34 -6.61 -6.34
C PHE A 255 10.66 -5.87 -6.52
N ASN A 256 10.85 -4.82 -5.74
CA ASN A 256 12.08 -4.04 -5.65
C ASN A 256 12.28 -3.55 -4.22
N SER A 257 13.49 -3.16 -3.89
CA SER A 257 13.83 -2.63 -2.57
C SER A 257 13.72 -1.11 -2.53
N ARG A 258 13.21 -0.62 -1.39
CA ARG A 258 13.29 0.79 -1.00
C ARG A 258 14.46 0.93 -0.05
N CYS A 259 15.38 1.83 -0.34
CA CYS A 259 16.47 2.19 0.56
C CYS A 259 16.14 3.56 1.15
N GLY A 260 16.19 3.67 2.47
CA GLY A 260 15.99 4.93 3.17
C GLY A 260 17.15 5.90 2.94
N GLU A 261 17.00 7.10 3.44
CA GLU A 261 18.08 8.06 3.55
C GLU A 261 19.10 7.58 4.61
N PRO A 262 20.41 7.69 4.37
CA PRO A 262 21.41 7.30 5.36
C PRO A 262 21.17 7.93 6.73
N GLY A 263 21.26 7.11 7.78
CA GLY A 263 21.03 7.54 9.18
C GLY A 263 19.57 7.60 9.63
N LYS A 264 18.58 7.42 8.72
CA LYS A 264 17.16 7.32 9.10
C LYS A 264 16.72 5.88 9.39
N ASN A 265 15.69 5.73 10.23
CA ASN A 265 15.17 4.42 10.64
C ASN A 265 14.09 3.86 9.70
N THR A 266 13.79 4.54 8.59
CA THR A 266 12.73 4.17 7.65
C THR A 266 13.25 4.07 6.22
N SER A 267 12.69 3.17 5.44
CA SER A 267 12.99 2.97 4.00
C SER A 267 12.04 3.74 3.08
N ASN A 268 11.38 4.80 3.59
CA ASN A 268 10.33 5.49 2.86
C ASN A 268 10.88 6.35 1.71
N LEU A 269 10.34 6.16 0.49
CA LEU A 269 10.73 6.94 -0.70
C LEU A 269 10.31 8.41 -0.64
N HIS A 270 9.27 8.75 0.15
CA HIS A 270 8.78 10.13 0.27
C HIS A 270 9.68 11.02 1.14
N THR A 271 10.58 10.42 1.91
CA THR A 271 11.51 11.13 2.82
C THR A 271 12.96 11.08 2.32
N GLY A 272 13.18 11.11 1.01
CA GLY A 272 14.53 11.13 0.42
C GLY A 272 15.11 9.75 0.09
N GLY A 273 14.37 8.66 0.34
CA GLY A 273 14.78 7.32 -0.03
C GLY A 273 14.79 7.08 -1.55
N TYR A 274 15.47 6.04 -1.98
CA TYR A 274 15.56 5.64 -3.39
C TYR A 274 15.21 4.17 -3.59
N GLY A 275 14.84 3.83 -4.83
CA GLY A 275 14.57 2.44 -5.21
C GLY A 275 15.78 1.76 -5.85
N LYS A 276 15.97 0.46 -5.56
CA LYS A 276 16.98 -0.39 -6.20
C LYS A 276 16.42 -1.80 -6.43
N LYS A 277 16.97 -2.52 -7.40
CA LYS A 277 16.61 -3.93 -7.60
C LYS A 277 17.00 -4.74 -6.39
N THR A 278 16.06 -5.51 -5.86
CA THR A 278 16.31 -6.38 -4.70
C THR A 278 17.43 -7.37 -4.96
N SER A 279 17.51 -7.92 -6.18
CA SER A 279 18.57 -8.88 -6.54
C SER A 279 19.97 -8.31 -6.39
N GLU A 280 20.17 -7.03 -6.73
CA GLU A 280 21.49 -6.37 -6.60
C GLU A 280 21.85 -6.14 -5.13
N ILE A 281 20.89 -5.70 -4.29
CA ILE A 281 21.14 -5.50 -2.85
C ILE A 281 21.44 -6.83 -2.17
N VAL A 282 20.63 -7.85 -2.45
CA VAL A 282 20.78 -9.18 -1.83
C VAL A 282 22.13 -9.81 -2.22
N GLU A 283 22.56 -9.66 -3.48
CA GLU A 283 23.86 -10.13 -3.93
C GLU A 283 25.01 -9.42 -3.21
N GLU A 284 24.96 -8.08 -3.15
CA GLU A 284 26.02 -7.28 -2.49
C GLU A 284 26.11 -7.59 -0.98
N MET A 285 24.99 -7.91 -0.31
CA MET A 285 24.94 -8.05 1.14
C MET A 285 25.09 -9.49 1.64
N TYR A 286 24.57 -10.46 0.90
CA TYR A 286 24.52 -11.86 1.35
C TYR A 286 25.30 -12.82 0.45
N GLY A 287 25.83 -12.32 -0.68
CA GLY A 287 26.58 -13.10 -1.65
C GLY A 287 25.71 -13.83 -2.67
N GLU A 288 26.33 -14.24 -3.78
CA GLU A 288 25.63 -14.87 -4.91
C GLU A 288 24.95 -16.20 -4.53
N GLU A 289 25.57 -16.99 -3.65
CA GLU A 289 25.01 -18.28 -3.20
C GLU A 289 23.66 -18.13 -2.49
N LYS A 290 23.55 -17.11 -1.60
CA LYS A 290 22.30 -16.85 -0.85
C LYS A 290 21.29 -16.07 -1.66
N LYS A 291 21.71 -15.32 -2.69
CA LYS A 291 20.83 -14.49 -3.52
C LYS A 291 19.67 -15.29 -4.09
N SER A 292 19.94 -16.42 -4.74
CA SER A 292 18.90 -17.23 -5.36
C SER A 292 17.90 -17.76 -4.34
N LEU A 293 18.38 -18.19 -3.16
CA LEU A 293 17.54 -18.69 -2.07
C LEU A 293 16.64 -17.59 -1.50
N ILE A 294 17.18 -16.41 -1.21
CA ILE A 294 16.43 -15.26 -0.67
C ILE A 294 15.39 -14.78 -1.68
N ILE A 295 15.74 -14.69 -2.95
CA ILE A 295 14.81 -14.27 -4.02
C ILE A 295 13.66 -15.26 -4.15
N GLU A 296 13.92 -16.56 -4.08
CA GLU A 296 12.87 -17.56 -4.16
C GLU A 296 12.00 -17.57 -2.90
N GLU A 297 12.59 -17.41 -1.70
CA GLU A 297 11.84 -17.29 -0.46
C GLU A 297 10.92 -16.05 -0.45
N ILE A 298 11.35 -14.89 -1.01
CA ILE A 298 10.48 -13.72 -1.22
C ILE A 298 9.26 -14.09 -2.04
N ARG A 299 9.44 -14.86 -3.14
CA ARG A 299 8.33 -15.32 -3.99
C ARG A 299 7.38 -16.22 -3.23
N GLU A 300 7.89 -17.24 -2.56
CA GLU A 300 7.10 -18.21 -1.79
C GLU A 300 6.29 -17.54 -0.68
N ILE A 301 6.92 -16.66 0.11
CA ILE A 301 6.25 -15.90 1.17
C ILE A 301 5.14 -15.04 0.58
N SER A 302 5.39 -14.36 -0.54
CA SER A 302 4.40 -13.52 -1.21
C SER A 302 3.19 -14.33 -1.69
N TRP A 303 3.39 -15.52 -2.23
CA TRP A 303 2.32 -16.44 -2.60
C TRP A 303 1.54 -16.96 -1.39
N LYS A 304 2.20 -17.33 -0.29
CA LYS A 304 1.56 -17.77 0.95
C LYS A 304 0.65 -16.66 1.51
N ILE A 305 1.16 -15.43 1.62
CA ILE A 305 0.39 -14.27 2.09
C ILE A 305 -0.82 -14.02 1.20
N THR A 306 -0.63 -14.03 -0.11
CA THR A 306 -1.70 -13.82 -1.09
C THR A 306 -2.79 -14.88 -0.97
N HIS A 307 -2.41 -16.15 -0.79
CA HIS A 307 -3.36 -17.26 -0.65
C HIS A 307 -4.18 -17.14 0.64
N ILE A 308 -3.55 -16.75 1.74
CA ILE A 308 -4.22 -16.51 3.02
C ILE A 308 -5.26 -15.39 2.89
N LEU A 309 -4.87 -14.25 2.29
CA LEU A 309 -5.78 -13.13 2.08
C LEU A 309 -6.95 -13.51 1.14
N ASP A 310 -6.67 -14.22 0.07
CA ASP A 310 -7.68 -14.64 -0.91
C ASP A 310 -8.70 -15.63 -0.31
N SER A 311 -8.29 -16.44 0.68
CA SER A 311 -9.20 -17.31 1.42
C SER A 311 -10.18 -16.53 2.34
N ILE A 312 -9.81 -15.32 2.74
CA ILE A 312 -10.67 -14.42 3.52
C ILE A 312 -11.62 -13.67 2.58
N SER A 313 -11.09 -13.05 1.54
CA SER A 313 -11.88 -12.42 0.49
C SER A 313 -11.02 -12.17 -0.76
N PRO A 314 -11.51 -12.48 -1.97
CA PRO A 314 -10.81 -12.17 -3.21
C PRO A 314 -10.52 -10.66 -3.34
N PHE A 315 -9.30 -10.30 -3.63
CA PHE A 315 -8.84 -8.90 -3.72
C PHE A 315 -8.11 -8.64 -5.05
N GLY A 316 -8.02 -7.37 -5.47
CA GLY A 316 -7.39 -7.01 -6.73
C GLY A 316 -5.87 -6.84 -6.64
N GLU A 317 -5.37 -6.19 -5.58
CA GLU A 317 -3.94 -6.01 -5.37
C GLU A 317 -3.55 -5.80 -3.93
N VAL A 318 -2.33 -6.20 -3.60
CA VAL A 318 -1.65 -5.82 -2.36
C VAL A 318 -0.17 -5.56 -2.61
N GLY A 319 0.37 -4.57 -1.90
CA GLY A 319 1.79 -4.41 -1.67
C GLY A 319 2.16 -5.12 -0.37
N ILE A 320 3.21 -5.93 -0.39
CA ILE A 320 3.71 -6.65 0.77
C ILE A 320 5.09 -6.07 1.10
N ASP A 321 5.29 -5.66 2.35
CA ASP A 321 6.55 -5.11 2.82
C ASP A 321 7.28 -6.15 3.66
N LEU A 322 8.47 -6.52 3.21
CA LEU A 322 9.31 -7.54 3.82
C LEU A 322 10.64 -6.92 4.30
N LEU A 323 11.10 -7.32 5.49
CA LEU A 323 12.46 -7.06 5.95
C LEU A 323 13.30 -8.34 5.87
N ILE A 324 14.60 -8.17 5.63
CA ILE A 324 15.58 -9.25 5.62
C ILE A 324 16.58 -8.99 6.75
N ASP A 325 16.72 -9.91 7.69
CA ASP A 325 17.66 -9.77 8.79
C ASP A 325 19.12 -10.05 8.36
N LYS A 326 20.07 -9.83 9.25
CA LYS A 326 21.51 -10.06 9.00
C LYS A 326 21.85 -11.47 8.57
N LYS A 327 21.00 -12.47 8.85
CA LYS A 327 21.19 -13.88 8.49
C LYS A 327 20.54 -14.25 7.17
N GLY A 328 19.74 -13.35 6.59
CA GLY A 328 18.96 -13.56 5.37
C GLY A 328 17.53 -14.04 5.64
N LYS A 329 17.07 -14.08 6.89
CA LYS A 329 15.71 -14.49 7.23
C LYS A 329 14.73 -13.36 6.91
N ILE A 330 13.60 -13.71 6.30
CA ILE A 330 12.61 -12.76 5.80
C ILE A 330 11.45 -12.64 6.78
N TYR A 331 11.01 -11.40 7.04
CA TYR A 331 9.90 -11.07 7.94
C TYR A 331 8.84 -10.27 7.22
N LEU A 332 7.56 -10.63 7.41
CA LEU A 332 6.43 -9.80 7.00
C LEU A 332 6.23 -8.63 7.97
N ILE A 333 6.25 -7.42 7.45
CA ILE A 333 6.13 -6.20 8.25
C ILE A 333 4.77 -5.52 8.08
N GLU A 334 4.32 -5.39 6.82
CA GLU A 334 3.10 -4.64 6.50
C GLU A 334 2.50 -5.13 5.18
N ILE A 335 1.17 -4.95 5.07
CA ILE A 335 0.42 -5.14 3.83
C ILE A 335 -0.26 -3.82 3.49
N ASN A 336 -0.28 -3.47 2.20
CA ASN A 336 -0.85 -2.24 1.71
C ASN A 336 -1.80 -2.49 0.53
N THR A 337 -3.06 -2.07 0.65
CA THR A 337 -4.10 -2.25 -0.39
C THR A 337 -4.10 -1.15 -1.45
N ARG A 338 -3.29 -0.11 -1.31
CA ARG A 338 -3.11 0.98 -2.27
C ARG A 338 -1.63 1.25 -2.56
N PRO A 339 -0.88 0.23 -2.99
CA PRO A 339 0.57 0.36 -3.16
C PRO A 339 0.91 1.42 -4.22
N GLY A 340 1.90 2.27 -3.89
CA GLY A 340 2.47 3.24 -4.83
C GLY A 340 3.22 2.55 -5.96
N ARG A 341 3.36 3.24 -7.09
CA ARG A 341 4.00 2.70 -8.31
C ARG A 341 5.39 3.28 -8.61
N SER A 342 5.83 4.30 -7.87
CA SER A 342 7.09 5.00 -8.11
C SER A 342 8.31 4.07 -8.08
N LEU A 343 8.33 3.13 -7.13
CA LEU A 343 9.39 2.13 -7.00
C LEU A 343 9.61 1.29 -8.28
N PHE A 344 8.52 0.96 -8.97
CA PHE A 344 8.55 0.09 -10.15
C PHE A 344 8.99 0.82 -11.44
N LYS A 345 9.29 2.13 -11.39
CA LYS A 345 9.90 2.86 -12.51
C LYS A 345 11.29 2.33 -12.88
N ILE A 346 11.96 1.64 -11.96
CA ILE A 346 13.26 1.01 -12.16
C ILE A 346 13.21 -0.05 -13.27
N GLU A 347 12.07 -0.78 -13.37
CA GLU A 347 11.87 -1.86 -14.33
C GLU A 347 10.62 -1.61 -15.16
N LYS A 348 10.83 -1.24 -16.44
CA LYS A 348 9.76 -0.82 -17.35
C LYS A 348 8.63 -1.84 -17.48
N ASP A 349 8.97 -3.13 -17.55
CA ASP A 349 7.98 -4.21 -17.70
C ASP A 349 7.15 -4.42 -16.45
N ILE A 350 7.76 -4.34 -15.26
CA ILE A 350 7.03 -4.38 -13.99
C ILE A 350 6.12 -3.15 -13.89
N ARG A 351 6.65 -1.98 -14.23
CA ARG A 351 5.88 -0.73 -14.23
C ARG A 351 4.65 -0.84 -15.13
N LYS A 352 4.81 -1.31 -16.37
CA LYS A 352 3.71 -1.51 -17.32
C LYS A 352 2.65 -2.44 -16.75
N ARG A 353 3.01 -3.66 -16.35
CA ARG A 353 2.07 -4.64 -15.77
C ARG A 353 1.36 -4.10 -14.53
N SER A 354 2.08 -3.35 -13.67
CA SER A 354 1.50 -2.77 -12.46
C SER A 354 0.38 -1.76 -12.73
N LEU A 355 0.35 -1.16 -13.91
CA LEU A 355 -0.67 -0.22 -14.35
C LEU A 355 -1.81 -0.90 -15.11
N GLU A 356 -1.53 -1.94 -15.87
CA GLU A 356 -2.52 -2.62 -16.71
C GLU A 356 -3.44 -3.55 -15.90
N ARG A 357 -2.87 -4.37 -15.01
CA ARG A 357 -3.60 -5.40 -14.25
C ARG A 357 -4.78 -4.88 -13.43
N PRO A 358 -4.69 -3.73 -12.73
CA PRO A 358 -5.84 -3.24 -11.98
C PRO A 358 -7.08 -3.04 -12.84
N ILE A 359 -6.92 -2.46 -14.02
CA ILE A 359 -8.04 -2.22 -14.94
C ILE A 359 -8.54 -3.52 -15.57
N GLU A 360 -7.64 -4.44 -15.90
CA GLU A 360 -8.01 -5.77 -16.40
C GLU A 360 -8.86 -6.55 -15.38
N TYR A 361 -8.46 -6.51 -14.10
CA TYR A 361 -9.23 -7.17 -13.04
C TYR A 361 -10.54 -6.43 -12.72
N CYS A 362 -10.56 -5.10 -12.74
CA CYS A 362 -11.82 -4.34 -12.64
C CYS A 362 -12.80 -4.73 -13.75
N GLY A 363 -12.31 -4.92 -14.97
CA GLY A 363 -13.12 -5.40 -16.08
C GLY A 363 -13.68 -6.82 -15.87
N PHE A 364 -12.88 -7.71 -15.26
CA PHE A 364 -13.37 -9.04 -14.85
C PHE A 364 -14.48 -8.92 -13.79
N LEU A 365 -14.28 -8.09 -12.74
CA LEU A 365 -15.29 -7.86 -11.71
C LEU A 365 -16.57 -7.21 -12.27
N ALA A 366 -16.45 -6.28 -13.20
CA ALA A 366 -17.60 -5.60 -13.78
C ALA A 366 -18.49 -6.55 -14.62
N LYS A 367 -17.95 -7.69 -15.08
CA LYS A 367 -18.66 -8.71 -15.85
C LYS A 367 -19.23 -9.83 -14.97
N SER A 368 -18.77 -9.96 -13.73
CA SER A 368 -19.26 -10.95 -12.76
C SER A 368 -20.46 -10.42 -11.97
#